data_0ec4ec727da77dcbfd61c553b8fae096
#
_entry.id   0ec4ec727da77dcbfd61c553b8fae096
#
_cell.length_a   1.000
_cell.length_b   1.000
_cell.length_c   1.000
_cell.angle_alpha   90.00
_cell.angle_beta   90.00
_cell.angle_gamma   90.00
#
_symmetry.space_group_name_H-M   'P 1'
#
loop_
_entity.id
_entity.type
_entity.pdbx_description
1 polymer ?
#
loop_
_entity_poly.entity_id
_entity_poly.type
_entity_poly.pdbx_seq_one_letter_code
_entity_poly.pdbx_strand_id
1 'polypeptide(L)'
;RAFRQKHMLRIGVNDIIRDRPLEEITRDISRVADVSLQVALEAAMKTMESRFGTPHAETGEPSRCVILGFGKLGGKELNYSSDIDLMFLYDAEGQTQGQRISVLTNDDFYARLVTEVVRLLSTHTDGGLAYRVDLRLRPEGNRGPLARSLASTLAYYDTLGRTWERQALIKVRPVAGDVKLGEEFLRAIEPFVYRRYLNVAEINEIKALKRRIEHRSGP
;
A
#
# COMPACT_ATOMS: atom_id res chain seq x y z
N ARG A 1 -0.14 -17.84 -4.88
CA ARG A 1 -0.23 -17.78 -6.37
C ARG A 1 -1.34 -18.67 -6.90
N ALA A 2 -1.39 -19.96 -6.59
CA ALA A 2 -2.47 -20.85 -6.99
C ALA A 2 -3.86 -20.31 -6.62
N PHE A 3 -3.99 -19.74 -5.41
CA PHE A 3 -5.20 -19.03 -4.99
C PHE A 3 -5.57 -17.90 -5.96
N ARG A 4 -4.62 -17.02 -6.28
CA ARG A 4 -4.86 -15.91 -7.23
C ARG A 4 -5.28 -16.46 -8.62
N GLN A 5 -4.56 -17.40 -9.19
CA GLN A 5 -4.86 -17.99 -10.50
C GLN A 5 -6.29 -18.57 -10.54
N LYS A 6 -6.65 -19.37 -9.51
CA LYS A 6 -8.00 -19.95 -9.40
C LYS A 6 -9.08 -18.87 -9.38
N HIS A 7 -8.89 -17.83 -8.57
CA HIS A 7 -9.89 -16.77 -8.44
C HIS A 7 -9.93 -15.86 -9.68
N MET A 8 -8.78 -15.58 -10.30
CA MET A 8 -8.74 -14.80 -11.56
C MET A 8 -9.44 -15.55 -12.70
N LEU A 9 -9.29 -16.88 -12.79
CA LEU A 9 -10.03 -17.68 -13.76
C LEU A 9 -11.55 -17.60 -13.51
N ARG A 10 -11.98 -17.75 -12.24
CA ARG A 10 -13.40 -17.61 -11.86
C ARG A 10 -13.95 -16.22 -12.22
N ILE A 11 -13.19 -15.17 -11.95
CA ILE A 11 -13.57 -13.78 -12.28
C ILE A 11 -13.67 -13.63 -13.78
N GLY A 12 -12.70 -14.13 -14.56
CA GLY A 12 -12.72 -14.08 -16.01
C GLY A 12 -13.93 -14.81 -16.63
N VAL A 13 -14.36 -15.95 -16.05
CA VAL A 13 -15.60 -16.63 -16.47
C VAL A 13 -16.84 -15.76 -16.17
N ASN A 14 -16.88 -15.08 -15.03
CA ASN A 14 -17.97 -14.17 -14.68
C ASN A 14 -18.01 -12.94 -15.60
N ASP A 15 -16.86 -12.43 -16.00
CA ASP A 15 -16.69 -11.30 -16.89
C ASP A 15 -17.14 -11.64 -18.32
N ILE A 16 -16.53 -12.69 -18.92
CA ILE A 16 -16.69 -13.00 -20.33
C ILE A 16 -17.98 -13.77 -20.65
N ILE A 17 -18.36 -14.74 -19.76
CA ILE A 17 -19.47 -15.66 -20.05
C ILE A 17 -20.78 -15.17 -19.42
N ARG A 18 -20.70 -14.55 -18.23
CA ARG A 18 -21.88 -14.11 -17.47
C ARG A 18 -22.18 -12.63 -17.60
N ASP A 19 -21.33 -11.89 -18.32
CA ASP A 19 -21.47 -10.45 -18.60
C ASP A 19 -21.80 -9.63 -17.34
N ARG A 20 -21.05 -9.91 -16.24
CA ARG A 20 -21.26 -9.18 -14.98
C ARG A 20 -20.75 -7.74 -15.10
N PRO A 21 -21.35 -6.78 -14.36
CA PRO A 21 -20.93 -5.38 -14.37
C PRO A 21 -19.44 -5.21 -14.07
N LEU A 22 -18.78 -4.32 -14.82
CA LEU A 22 -17.33 -4.05 -14.68
C LEU A 22 -16.93 -3.69 -13.24
N GLU A 23 -17.78 -2.96 -12.54
CA GLU A 23 -17.55 -2.55 -11.14
C GLU A 23 -17.50 -3.76 -10.18
N GLU A 24 -18.24 -4.81 -10.46
CA GLU A 24 -18.19 -6.04 -9.68
C GLU A 24 -16.92 -6.83 -9.99
N ILE A 25 -16.54 -6.92 -11.25
CA ILE A 25 -15.33 -7.59 -11.71
C ILE A 25 -14.09 -6.94 -11.10
N THR A 26 -13.94 -5.62 -11.22
CA THR A 26 -12.77 -4.88 -10.68
C THR A 26 -12.72 -4.91 -9.15
N ARG A 27 -13.88 -4.91 -8.49
CA ARG A 27 -13.98 -5.10 -7.05
C ARG A 27 -13.53 -6.48 -6.61
N ASP A 28 -13.93 -7.52 -7.33
CA ASP A 28 -13.52 -8.90 -7.04
C ASP A 28 -12.01 -9.10 -7.28
N ILE A 29 -11.45 -8.52 -8.35
CA ILE A 29 -10.00 -8.51 -8.61
C ILE A 29 -9.27 -7.81 -7.44
N SER A 30 -9.78 -6.67 -6.98
CA SER A 30 -9.20 -5.92 -5.85
C SER A 30 -9.22 -6.72 -4.55
N ARG A 31 -10.31 -7.46 -4.28
CA ARG A 31 -10.39 -8.37 -3.11
C ARG A 31 -9.37 -9.50 -3.17
N VAL A 32 -9.12 -10.06 -4.36
CA VAL A 32 -8.07 -11.08 -4.54
C VAL A 32 -6.69 -10.49 -4.23
N ALA A 33 -6.45 -9.24 -4.61
CA ALA A 33 -5.22 -8.53 -4.27
C ALA A 33 -5.09 -8.29 -2.76
N ASP A 34 -6.15 -7.82 -2.09
CA ASP A 34 -6.17 -7.60 -0.64
C ASP A 34 -5.82 -8.88 0.14
N VAL A 35 -6.46 -10.01 -0.19
CA VAL A 35 -6.16 -11.31 0.45
C VAL A 35 -4.72 -11.75 0.17
N SER A 36 -4.24 -11.55 -1.05
CA SER A 36 -2.86 -11.91 -1.42
C SER A 36 -1.83 -11.07 -0.65
N LEU A 37 -2.11 -9.78 -0.44
CA LEU A 37 -1.29 -8.87 0.36
C LEU A 37 -1.29 -9.27 1.84
N GLN A 38 -2.45 -9.61 2.40
CA GLN A 38 -2.56 -10.04 3.80
C GLN A 38 -1.73 -11.30 4.04
N VAL A 39 -1.87 -12.32 3.19
CA VAL A 39 -1.09 -13.56 3.30
C VAL A 39 0.41 -13.32 3.12
N ALA A 40 0.81 -12.45 2.19
CA ALA A 40 2.21 -12.11 1.98
C ALA A 40 2.79 -11.37 3.20
N LEU A 41 2.04 -10.44 3.80
CA LEU A 41 2.43 -9.72 5.01
C LEU A 41 2.62 -10.67 6.19
N GLU A 42 1.67 -11.56 6.44
CA GLU A 42 1.74 -12.54 7.53
C GLU A 42 2.94 -13.49 7.38
N ALA A 43 3.19 -13.98 6.17
CA ALA A 43 4.32 -14.86 5.88
C ALA A 43 5.66 -14.12 6.07
N ALA A 44 5.76 -12.88 5.59
CA ALA A 44 6.94 -12.04 5.77
C ALA A 44 7.16 -11.69 7.25
N MET A 45 6.11 -11.30 7.98
CA MET A 45 6.16 -11.00 9.41
C MET A 45 6.72 -12.18 10.20
N LYS A 46 6.13 -13.38 10.00
CA LYS A 46 6.59 -14.63 10.64
C LYS A 46 8.08 -14.91 10.37
N THR A 47 8.53 -14.67 9.14
CA THR A 47 9.94 -14.85 8.76
C THR A 47 10.82 -13.84 9.47
N MET A 48 10.43 -12.58 9.50
CA MET A 48 11.18 -11.50 10.14
C MET A 48 11.26 -11.68 11.65
N GLU A 49 10.12 -11.97 12.31
CA GLU A 49 10.06 -12.20 13.75
C GLU A 49 10.88 -13.41 14.20
N SER A 50 10.90 -14.50 13.42
CA SER A 50 11.70 -15.67 13.73
C SER A 50 13.21 -15.38 13.73
N ARG A 51 13.66 -14.36 13.02
CA ARG A 51 15.08 -13.97 12.87
C ARG A 51 15.48 -12.84 13.80
N PHE A 52 14.63 -11.82 13.93
CA PHE A 52 14.98 -10.55 14.56
C PHE A 52 14.14 -10.24 15.81
N GLY A 53 13.17 -11.10 16.16
CA GLY A 53 12.22 -10.86 17.24
C GLY A 53 11.05 -9.98 16.82
N THR A 54 10.11 -9.76 17.72
CA THR A 54 8.92 -8.96 17.51
C THR A 54 9.23 -7.47 17.67
N PRO A 55 8.81 -6.60 16.74
CA PRO A 55 9.00 -5.15 16.89
C PRO A 55 8.09 -4.62 17.98
N HIS A 56 8.63 -3.75 18.85
CA HIS A 56 7.91 -3.09 19.94
C HIS A 56 8.09 -1.59 19.84
N ALA A 57 7.08 -0.85 20.26
CA ALA A 57 7.19 0.58 20.52
C ALA A 57 8.10 0.84 21.72
N GLU A 58 8.60 2.07 21.87
CA GLU A 58 9.37 2.48 23.07
C GLU A 58 8.59 2.29 24.37
N THR A 59 7.27 2.28 24.32
CA THR A 59 6.38 1.98 25.45
C THR A 59 6.38 0.51 25.87
N GLY A 60 6.97 -0.38 25.06
CA GLY A 60 7.01 -1.82 25.29
C GLY A 60 5.86 -2.60 24.68
N GLU A 61 4.87 -1.94 24.09
CA GLU A 61 3.77 -2.58 23.35
C GLU A 61 4.23 -3.11 22.00
N PRO A 62 3.68 -4.25 21.50
CA PRO A 62 3.98 -4.72 20.16
C PRO A 62 3.62 -3.67 19.11
N SER A 63 4.56 -3.39 18.22
CA SER A 63 4.34 -2.42 17.13
C SER A 63 3.45 -3.02 16.04
N ARG A 64 2.53 -2.20 15.52
CA ARG A 64 1.56 -2.56 14.49
C ARG A 64 2.00 -2.02 13.14
N CYS A 65 1.63 -2.69 12.06
CA CYS A 65 1.82 -2.16 10.70
C CYS A 65 0.59 -2.35 9.83
N VAL A 66 0.48 -1.51 8.81
CA VAL A 66 -0.58 -1.54 7.81
C VAL A 66 -0.01 -1.32 6.42
N ILE A 67 -0.58 -2.00 5.44
CA ILE A 67 -0.37 -1.71 4.01
C ILE A 67 -1.55 -0.87 3.53
N LEU A 68 -1.23 0.26 2.93
CA LEU A 68 -2.18 1.16 2.29
C LEU A 68 -2.12 0.98 0.78
N GLY A 69 -3.27 0.76 0.15
CA GLY A 69 -3.41 0.67 -1.29
C GLY A 69 -3.84 2.00 -1.90
N PHE A 70 -3.21 2.38 -3.00
CA PHE A 70 -3.47 3.61 -3.75
C PHE A 70 -4.08 3.32 -5.12
N GLY A 71 -4.35 4.34 -5.86
CA GLY A 71 -4.77 4.28 -7.25
C GLY A 71 -5.96 3.35 -7.49
N LYS A 72 -5.84 2.43 -8.44
CA LYS A 72 -6.90 1.48 -8.77
C LYS A 72 -7.19 0.50 -7.64
N LEU A 73 -6.14 0.05 -6.92
CA LEU A 73 -6.33 -0.83 -5.76
C LEU A 73 -7.08 -0.12 -4.63
N GLY A 74 -6.69 1.13 -4.33
CA GLY A 74 -7.37 1.96 -3.33
C GLY A 74 -8.84 2.20 -3.68
N GLY A 75 -9.15 2.51 -4.94
CA GLY A 75 -10.51 2.71 -5.44
C GLY A 75 -11.34 1.43 -5.64
N LYS A 76 -10.76 0.24 -5.40
CA LYS A 76 -11.37 -1.07 -5.73
C LYS A 76 -11.69 -1.23 -7.23
N GLU A 77 -10.85 -0.65 -8.07
CA GLU A 77 -10.97 -0.58 -9.54
C GLU A 77 -9.80 -1.32 -10.23
N LEU A 78 -9.23 -2.34 -9.58
CA LEU A 78 -8.03 -3.03 -10.09
C LEU A 78 -8.37 -3.83 -11.35
N ASN A 79 -7.55 -3.69 -12.40
CA ASN A 79 -7.68 -4.46 -13.63
C ASN A 79 -6.81 -5.73 -13.58
N TYR A 80 -7.03 -6.68 -14.51
CA TYR A 80 -6.31 -7.97 -14.61
C TYR A 80 -4.78 -7.85 -14.63
N SER A 81 -4.24 -6.83 -15.30
CA SER A 81 -2.81 -6.62 -15.52
C SER A 81 -2.25 -5.40 -14.78
N SER A 82 -3.02 -4.77 -13.90
CA SER A 82 -2.57 -3.59 -13.16
C SER A 82 -1.45 -3.92 -12.19
N ASP A 83 -0.51 -3.00 -12.06
CA ASP A 83 0.37 -2.91 -10.91
C ASP A 83 -0.44 -2.54 -9.67
N ILE A 84 0.08 -2.84 -8.50
CA ILE A 84 -0.49 -2.44 -7.22
C ILE A 84 0.39 -1.37 -6.58
N ASP A 85 -0.20 -0.19 -6.38
CA ASP A 85 0.46 0.95 -5.74
C ASP A 85 0.28 0.82 -4.23
N LEU A 86 1.39 0.77 -3.47
CA LEU A 86 1.38 0.50 -2.03
C LEU A 86 2.22 1.50 -1.25
N MET A 87 1.81 1.72 0.01
CA MET A 87 2.61 2.35 1.05
C MET A 87 2.54 1.53 2.33
N PHE A 88 3.66 1.41 3.04
CA PHE A 88 3.75 0.69 4.31
C PHE A 88 3.93 1.70 5.45
N LEU A 89 3.09 1.53 6.47
CA LEU A 89 3.06 2.38 7.64
C LEU A 89 3.14 1.52 8.90
N TYR A 90 3.90 1.96 9.89
CA TYR A 90 3.91 1.38 11.22
C TYR A 90 3.58 2.44 12.29
N ASP A 91 3.17 2.01 13.48
CA ASP A 91 2.60 2.93 14.47
C ASP A 91 3.63 3.75 15.23
N ALA A 92 4.74 3.15 15.69
CA ALA A 92 5.65 3.82 16.59
C ALA A 92 7.12 3.40 16.41
N GLU A 93 8.01 4.33 16.71
CA GLU A 93 9.44 4.06 16.84
C GLU A 93 9.70 3.10 18.00
N GLY A 94 10.83 2.39 17.93
CA GLY A 94 11.24 1.41 18.93
C GLY A 94 12.19 0.38 18.35
N GLN A 95 12.19 -0.83 18.94
CA GLN A 95 13.13 -1.88 18.53
C GLN A 95 12.56 -3.28 18.75
N THR A 96 13.17 -4.26 18.09
CA THR A 96 12.78 -5.66 18.22
C THR A 96 13.21 -6.25 19.56
N GLN A 97 12.37 -7.15 20.09
CA GLN A 97 12.61 -7.91 21.31
C GLN A 97 12.53 -9.42 21.05
N GLY A 98 13.23 -10.23 21.86
CA GLY A 98 13.25 -11.69 21.68
C GLY A 98 14.05 -12.18 20.48
N GLN A 99 14.99 -11.39 19.99
CA GLN A 99 15.77 -11.65 18.78
C GLN A 99 16.71 -12.85 18.91
N ARG A 100 16.97 -13.52 17.76
CA ARG A 100 17.97 -14.60 17.64
C ARG A 100 19.25 -14.15 16.96
N ILE A 101 19.20 -13.11 16.12
CA ILE A 101 20.34 -12.66 15.32
C ILE A 101 20.82 -11.31 15.83
N SER A 102 19.99 -10.27 15.76
CA SER A 102 20.34 -8.91 16.17
C SER A 102 19.10 -8.10 16.49
N VAL A 103 19.25 -7.13 17.38
CA VAL A 103 18.24 -6.10 17.60
C VAL A 103 18.17 -5.20 16.36
N LEU A 104 16.97 -4.91 15.89
CA LEU A 104 16.71 -3.93 14.84
C LEU A 104 15.85 -2.81 15.39
N THR A 105 16.08 -1.60 14.89
CA THR A 105 15.08 -0.52 15.06
C THR A 105 13.81 -0.89 14.28
N ASN A 106 12.66 -0.32 14.66
CA ASN A 106 11.42 -0.57 13.93
C ASN A 106 11.53 -0.10 12.47
N ASP A 107 12.25 0.99 12.19
CA ASP A 107 12.51 1.46 10.83
C ASP A 107 13.24 0.39 9.98
N ASP A 108 14.35 -0.15 10.49
CA ASP A 108 15.11 -1.22 9.82
C ASP A 108 14.29 -2.51 9.69
N PHE A 109 13.53 -2.87 10.72
CA PHE A 109 12.68 -4.06 10.69
C PHE A 109 11.61 -3.96 9.61
N TYR A 110 10.87 -2.85 9.57
CA TYR A 110 9.80 -2.66 8.60
C TYR A 110 10.32 -2.42 7.19
N ALA A 111 11.47 -1.78 6.99
CA ALA A 111 12.09 -1.67 5.68
C ALA A 111 12.45 -3.05 5.09
N ARG A 112 12.98 -3.96 5.92
CA ARG A 112 13.25 -5.36 5.53
C ARG A 112 11.95 -6.14 5.31
N LEU A 113 10.93 -5.93 6.13
CA LEU A 113 9.61 -6.52 5.96
C LEU A 113 9.01 -6.16 4.60
N VAL A 114 9.05 -4.88 4.21
CA VAL A 114 8.60 -4.42 2.88
C VAL A 114 9.34 -5.15 1.77
N THR A 115 10.66 -5.24 1.89
CA THR A 115 11.49 -5.94 0.90
C THR A 115 11.06 -7.41 0.76
N GLU A 116 10.78 -8.09 1.85
CA GLU A 116 10.33 -9.49 1.86
C GLU A 116 8.91 -9.63 1.27
N VAL A 117 7.96 -8.75 1.62
CA VAL A 117 6.61 -8.73 1.02
C VAL A 117 6.68 -8.53 -0.49
N VAL A 118 7.46 -7.54 -0.95
CA VAL A 118 7.67 -7.29 -2.39
C VAL A 118 8.28 -8.51 -3.07
N ARG A 119 9.29 -9.15 -2.47
CA ARG A 119 9.90 -10.38 -2.98
C ARG A 119 8.87 -11.50 -3.13
N LEU A 120 8.02 -11.73 -2.10
CA LEU A 120 6.98 -12.76 -2.14
C LEU A 120 5.96 -12.53 -3.25
N LEU A 121 5.61 -11.28 -3.55
CA LEU A 121 4.62 -10.94 -4.58
C LEU A 121 5.20 -10.90 -5.98
N SER A 122 6.42 -10.37 -6.15
CA SER A 122 7.01 -10.04 -7.46
C SER A 122 8.03 -11.06 -7.99
N THR A 123 8.45 -12.08 -7.19
CA THR A 123 9.35 -13.13 -7.69
C THR A 123 8.63 -14.00 -8.73
N HIS A 124 9.27 -14.23 -9.88
CA HIS A 124 8.81 -15.18 -10.89
C HIS A 124 9.00 -16.62 -10.40
N THR A 125 7.97 -17.44 -10.59
CA THR A 125 8.01 -18.90 -10.39
C THR A 125 7.31 -19.56 -11.57
N ASP A 126 7.24 -20.89 -11.61
CA ASP A 126 6.49 -21.64 -12.64
C ASP A 126 5.02 -21.19 -12.75
N GLY A 127 4.43 -20.68 -11.66
CA GLY A 127 3.11 -20.06 -11.65
C GLY A 127 3.11 -18.55 -11.99
N GLY A 128 4.18 -18.00 -12.55
CA GLY A 128 4.34 -16.57 -12.82
C GLY A 128 4.58 -15.74 -11.54
N LEU A 129 4.48 -14.42 -11.66
CA LEU A 129 4.46 -13.49 -10.52
C LEU A 129 3.03 -13.33 -9.97
N ALA A 130 2.89 -12.99 -8.68
CA ALA A 130 1.58 -12.66 -8.14
C ALA A 130 1.16 -11.24 -8.54
N TYR A 131 1.97 -10.24 -8.21
CA TYR A 131 1.73 -8.83 -8.57
C TYR A 131 3.04 -8.10 -8.81
N ARG A 132 3.01 -7.12 -9.72
CA ARG A 132 4.03 -6.06 -9.77
C ARG A 132 3.66 -5.03 -8.73
N VAL A 133 4.61 -4.71 -7.84
CA VAL A 133 4.43 -3.76 -6.73
C VAL A 133 5.08 -2.44 -7.09
N ASP A 134 4.34 -1.35 -6.96
CA ASP A 134 4.84 0.01 -7.10
C ASP A 134 4.79 0.73 -5.75
N LEU A 135 5.93 1.25 -5.31
CA LEU A 135 6.07 1.98 -4.05
C LEU A 135 6.33 3.48 -4.26
N ARG A 136 6.23 3.98 -5.49
CA ARG A 136 6.59 5.37 -5.85
C ARG A 136 5.63 6.43 -5.30
N LEU A 137 4.43 6.04 -4.88
CA LEU A 137 3.44 6.95 -4.30
C LEU A 137 3.65 7.22 -2.79
N ARG A 138 4.65 6.55 -2.16
CA ARG A 138 5.02 6.85 -0.78
C ARG A 138 5.71 8.23 -0.66
N PRO A 139 5.75 8.84 0.55
CA PRO A 139 6.48 10.08 0.79
C PRO A 139 7.89 10.07 0.21
N GLU A 140 8.28 11.13 -0.49
CA GLU A 140 9.56 11.28 -1.21
C GLU A 140 9.77 10.28 -2.36
N GLY A 141 8.78 9.46 -2.70
CA GLY A 141 8.85 8.49 -3.79
C GLY A 141 10.01 7.50 -3.62
N ASN A 142 10.82 7.32 -4.66
CA ASN A 142 11.96 6.39 -4.63
C ASN A 142 13.10 6.79 -3.69
N ARG A 143 13.14 8.03 -3.22
CA ARG A 143 14.18 8.53 -2.31
C ARG A 143 13.83 8.31 -0.84
N GLY A 144 12.54 8.18 -0.53
CA GLY A 144 12.06 7.98 0.83
C GLY A 144 12.24 6.54 1.33
N PRO A 145 12.20 6.31 2.64
CA PRO A 145 12.27 4.99 3.24
C PRO A 145 11.11 4.11 2.74
N LEU A 146 11.32 2.79 2.78
CA LEU A 146 10.33 1.82 2.30
C LEU A 146 9.08 1.75 3.19
N ALA A 147 9.26 1.94 4.50
CA ALA A 147 8.19 2.09 5.48
C ALA A 147 8.47 3.33 6.32
N ARG A 148 7.43 3.93 6.90
CA ARG A 148 7.54 5.07 7.83
C ARG A 148 6.62 4.88 9.03
N SER A 149 6.99 5.48 10.17
CA SER A 149 6.07 5.59 11.28
C SER A 149 4.90 6.53 10.95
N LEU A 150 3.78 6.33 11.64
CA LEU A 150 2.60 7.21 11.52
C LEU A 150 2.98 8.67 11.76
N ALA A 151 3.71 8.95 12.85
CA ALA A 151 4.12 10.30 13.21
C ALA A 151 5.00 10.96 12.12
N SER A 152 6.03 10.23 11.63
CA SER A 152 6.91 10.73 10.57
C SER A 152 6.17 10.97 9.25
N THR A 153 5.18 10.12 8.94
CA THR A 153 4.36 10.27 7.72
C THR A 153 3.47 11.50 7.79
N LEU A 154 2.82 11.74 8.93
CA LEU A 154 1.96 12.92 9.14
C LEU A 154 2.79 14.21 9.11
N ALA A 155 3.95 14.24 9.77
CA ALA A 155 4.87 15.38 9.74
C ALA A 155 5.34 15.71 8.31
N TYR A 156 5.61 14.68 7.50
CA TYR A 156 5.94 14.89 6.08
C TYR A 156 4.81 15.56 5.32
N TYR A 157 3.59 15.08 5.42
CA TYR A 157 2.46 15.66 4.69
C TYR A 157 2.07 17.05 5.18
N ASP A 158 2.27 17.35 6.45
CA ASP A 158 2.04 18.69 7.01
C ASP A 158 3.02 19.73 6.46
N THR A 159 4.30 19.36 6.29
CA THR A 159 5.38 20.28 5.96
C THR A 159 5.79 20.26 4.48
N LEU A 160 5.84 19.09 3.86
CA LEU A 160 6.43 18.85 2.53
C LEU A 160 5.43 18.27 1.52
N GLY A 161 4.23 17.94 1.95
CA GLY A 161 3.21 17.31 1.11
C GLY A 161 2.86 18.13 -0.12
N ARG A 162 2.88 17.49 -1.29
CA ARG A 162 2.68 18.12 -2.60
C ARG A 162 1.25 17.94 -3.10
N THR A 163 0.82 18.79 -4.02
CA THR A 163 -0.52 18.74 -4.63
C THR A 163 -0.82 17.38 -5.27
N TRP A 164 0.14 16.76 -5.96
CA TRP A 164 -0.07 15.45 -6.59
C TRP A 164 -0.23 14.31 -5.57
N GLU A 165 0.47 14.37 -4.43
CA GLU A 165 0.32 13.38 -3.35
C GLU A 165 -1.06 13.47 -2.72
N ARG A 166 -1.59 14.69 -2.56
CA ARG A 166 -2.98 14.90 -2.13
C ARG A 166 -3.97 14.20 -3.05
N GLN A 167 -3.77 14.30 -4.37
CA GLN A 167 -4.63 13.62 -5.34
C GLN A 167 -4.50 12.09 -5.24
N ALA A 168 -3.28 11.57 -5.03
CA ALA A 168 -3.04 10.14 -4.85
C ALA A 168 -3.73 9.58 -3.59
N LEU A 169 -3.81 10.38 -2.51
CA LEU A 169 -4.43 10.00 -1.24
C LEU A 169 -5.97 9.95 -1.27
N ILE A 170 -6.65 10.54 -2.27
CA ILE A 170 -8.13 10.56 -2.33
C ILE A 170 -8.73 9.14 -2.29
N LYS A 171 -8.09 8.18 -2.94
CA LYS A 171 -8.58 6.79 -3.02
C LYS A 171 -7.87 5.84 -2.06
N VAL A 172 -6.98 6.34 -1.21
CA VAL A 172 -6.20 5.50 -0.32
C VAL A 172 -7.08 4.76 0.69
N ARG A 173 -6.75 3.48 0.94
CA ARG A 173 -7.40 2.67 1.97
C ARG A 173 -6.47 1.61 2.54
N PRO A 174 -6.72 1.11 3.77
CA PRO A 174 -6.06 -0.08 4.28
C PRO A 174 -6.41 -1.31 3.42
N VAL A 175 -5.40 -2.11 3.07
CA VAL A 175 -5.56 -3.32 2.25
C VAL A 175 -5.04 -4.58 2.92
N ALA A 176 -4.13 -4.45 3.89
CA ALA A 176 -3.64 -5.56 4.72
C ALA A 176 -3.02 -5.02 6.02
N GLY A 177 -2.88 -5.87 7.02
CA GLY A 177 -2.33 -5.55 8.34
C GLY A 177 -3.34 -4.96 9.30
N ASP A 178 -2.93 -4.04 10.18
CA ASP A 178 -3.79 -3.42 11.18
C ASP A 178 -4.69 -2.35 10.57
N VAL A 179 -5.96 -2.71 10.35
CA VAL A 179 -6.97 -1.82 9.77
C VAL A 179 -7.20 -0.58 10.64
N LYS A 180 -7.13 -0.71 11.98
CA LYS A 180 -7.34 0.43 12.91
C LYS A 180 -6.24 1.47 12.73
N LEU A 181 -4.98 1.04 12.63
CA LEU A 181 -3.86 1.93 12.32
C LEU A 181 -4.06 2.65 10.98
N GLY A 182 -4.55 1.93 9.97
CA GLY A 182 -4.90 2.54 8.69
C GLY A 182 -6.01 3.59 8.79
N GLU A 183 -7.05 3.32 9.59
CA GLU A 183 -8.13 4.27 9.85
C GLU A 183 -7.66 5.49 10.67
N GLU A 184 -6.74 5.29 11.62
CA GLU A 184 -6.08 6.37 12.35
C GLU A 184 -5.34 7.31 11.40
N PHE A 185 -4.55 6.74 10.47
CA PHE A 185 -3.89 7.52 9.41
C PHE A 185 -4.88 8.28 8.54
N LEU A 186 -5.94 7.62 8.05
CA LEU A 186 -6.93 8.26 7.18
C LEU A 186 -7.61 9.46 7.85
N ARG A 187 -7.98 9.32 9.12
CA ARG A 187 -8.57 10.44 9.89
C ARG A 187 -7.58 11.59 10.08
N ALA A 188 -6.32 11.26 10.41
CA ALA A 188 -5.31 12.29 10.65
C ALA A 188 -4.90 13.04 9.37
N ILE A 189 -4.92 12.38 8.20
CA ILE A 189 -4.53 13.00 6.91
C ILE A 189 -5.69 13.72 6.22
N GLU A 190 -6.92 13.53 6.65
CA GLU A 190 -8.12 14.13 6.04
C GLU A 190 -8.01 15.65 5.81
N PRO A 191 -7.51 16.48 6.77
CA PRO A 191 -7.35 17.91 6.56
C PRO A 191 -6.34 18.28 5.46
N PHE A 192 -5.34 17.42 5.24
CA PHE A 192 -4.39 17.60 4.13
C PHE A 192 -5.06 17.27 2.79
N VAL A 193 -5.84 16.19 2.72
CA VAL A 193 -6.49 15.72 1.48
C VAL A 193 -7.62 16.65 1.08
N TYR A 194 -8.51 17.02 2.01
CA TYR A 194 -9.74 17.78 1.76
C TYR A 194 -9.66 19.19 2.31
N ARG A 195 -8.80 20.03 1.72
CA ARG A 195 -8.72 21.46 2.07
C ARG A 195 -10.00 22.21 1.65
N ARG A 196 -10.47 23.10 2.51
CA ARG A 196 -11.63 23.96 2.21
C ARG A 196 -11.38 24.94 1.05
N TYR A 197 -10.13 25.38 0.88
CA TYR A 197 -9.76 26.38 -0.13
C TYR A 197 -8.52 25.88 -0.88
N LEU A 198 -8.64 25.84 -2.20
CA LEU A 198 -7.53 25.65 -3.13
C LEU A 198 -7.20 27.02 -3.73
N ASN A 199 -5.92 27.37 -3.80
CA ASN A 199 -5.49 28.54 -4.53
C ASN A 199 -5.48 28.27 -6.05
N VAL A 200 -5.42 29.34 -6.85
CA VAL A 200 -5.44 29.22 -8.32
C VAL A 200 -4.27 28.39 -8.86
N ALA A 201 -3.10 28.48 -8.23
CA ALA A 201 -1.93 27.70 -8.63
C ALA A 201 -2.17 26.20 -8.43
N GLU A 202 -2.70 25.77 -7.29
CA GLU A 202 -3.07 24.37 -7.00
C GLU A 202 -4.10 23.83 -8.00
N ILE A 203 -5.13 24.63 -8.33
CA ILE A 203 -6.14 24.28 -9.35
C ILE A 203 -5.46 24.06 -10.72
N ASN A 204 -4.53 24.91 -11.10
CA ASN A 204 -3.82 24.79 -12.37
C ASN A 204 -2.89 23.56 -12.40
N GLU A 205 -2.22 23.23 -11.28
CA GLU A 205 -1.45 22.00 -11.14
C GLU A 205 -2.33 20.74 -11.31
N ILE A 206 -3.50 20.70 -10.66
CA ILE A 206 -4.45 19.59 -10.79
C ILE A 206 -4.90 19.44 -12.25
N LYS A 207 -5.26 20.53 -12.92
CA LYS A 207 -5.63 20.51 -14.35
C LYS A 207 -4.48 20.03 -15.24
N ALA A 208 -3.25 20.47 -14.96
CA ALA A 208 -2.08 20.01 -15.70
C ALA A 208 -1.76 18.53 -15.47
N LEU A 209 -1.95 18.03 -14.25
CA LEU A 209 -1.83 16.61 -13.91
C LEU A 209 -2.86 15.77 -14.67
N LYS A 210 -4.14 16.20 -14.64
CA LYS A 210 -5.21 15.55 -15.38
C LYS A 210 -4.88 15.43 -16.87
N ARG A 211 -4.50 16.52 -17.52
CA ARG A 211 -4.12 16.51 -18.94
C ARG A 211 -2.97 15.53 -19.24
N ARG A 212 -1.96 15.46 -18.38
CA ARG A 212 -0.84 14.50 -18.55
C ARG A 212 -1.28 13.05 -18.44
N ILE A 213 -2.23 12.75 -17.55
CA ILE A 213 -2.79 11.40 -17.41
C ILE A 213 -3.61 11.05 -18.67
N GLU A 214 -4.49 11.94 -19.12
CA GLU A 214 -5.30 11.75 -20.31
C GLU A 214 -4.44 11.52 -21.57
N HIS A 215 -3.37 12.30 -21.77
CA HIS A 215 -2.42 12.10 -22.88
C HIS A 215 -1.66 10.76 -22.83
N ARG A 216 -1.44 10.17 -21.64
CA ARG A 216 -0.79 8.86 -21.52
C ARG A 216 -1.79 7.69 -21.65
N SER A 217 -3.05 7.96 -21.44
CA SER A 217 -4.15 6.98 -21.54
C SER A 217 -4.90 7.09 -22.86
N GLY A 218 -4.33 7.79 -23.84
CA GLY A 218 -4.93 7.98 -25.18
C GLY A 218 -5.33 6.68 -25.88
N PRO A 219 -6.18 6.75 -26.91
CA PRO A 219 -7.00 5.65 -27.41
C PRO A 219 -6.21 4.43 -27.82
#